data_810f16add884b7536253ecd2a3feed22
#
_entry.id   810f16add884b7536253ecd2a3feed22
#
_cell.length_a   1.000
_cell.length_b   1.000
_cell.length_c   1.000
_cell.angle_alpha   90.00
_cell.angle_beta   90.00
_cell.angle_gamma   90.00
#
_symmetry.space_group_name_H-M   'P 1'
#
loop_
_entity.id
_entity.type
_entity.pdbx_description
1 polymer ?
#
loop_
_entity_poly.entity_id
_entity_poly.type
_entity_poly.pdbx_seq_one_letter_code
_entity_poly.pdbx_strand_id
1 'polypeptide(L)'
;MTTPSRTCQEPNCTAEVPVVLEMHGLCLHHYLEGAFHRLADATQDFQSGRDVERQSMDWLLAQVDFAVQVLGEEDAKWDDDQRSKLLELLLGVANLNECVRRFSAMAQH
;
A
#
# COMPACT_ATOMS: atom_id res chain seq x y z
N MET A 1 9.23 -25.62 -20.68
CA MET A 1 10.01 -24.61 -19.96
C MET A 1 9.12 -23.84 -19.01
N THR A 2 9.28 -24.07 -17.76
CA THR A 2 8.61 -23.26 -16.73
C THR A 2 9.31 -21.91 -16.71
N THR A 3 8.55 -20.85 -16.98
CA THR A 3 9.02 -19.51 -16.72
C THR A 3 9.42 -19.45 -15.24
N PRO A 4 10.66 -19.04 -14.93
CA PRO A 4 11.02 -18.92 -13.55
C PRO A 4 10.10 -17.92 -12.88
N SER A 5 9.49 -18.33 -11.78
CA SER A 5 8.74 -17.42 -10.94
C SER A 5 9.66 -16.26 -10.58
N ARG A 6 9.16 -15.04 -10.71
CA ARG A 6 9.95 -13.86 -10.39
C ARG A 6 10.24 -13.82 -8.92
N THR A 7 11.48 -13.59 -8.57
CA THR A 7 11.89 -13.37 -7.20
C THR A 7 11.82 -11.87 -6.88
N CYS A 8 11.60 -11.57 -5.61
CA CYS A 8 11.53 -10.20 -5.11
C CYS A 8 12.80 -9.41 -5.48
N GLN A 9 12.63 -8.15 -5.88
CA GLN A 9 13.74 -7.27 -6.26
C GLN A 9 14.65 -6.90 -5.10
N GLU A 10 14.15 -7.01 -3.86
CA GLU A 10 14.91 -6.62 -2.70
C GLU A 10 16.17 -7.47 -2.55
N PRO A 11 17.32 -6.85 -2.21
CA PRO A 11 18.56 -7.60 -2.00
C PRO A 11 18.37 -8.67 -0.93
N ASN A 12 18.90 -9.85 -1.20
CA ASN A 12 18.87 -10.99 -0.29
C ASN A 12 17.47 -11.58 -0.06
N CYS A 13 16.46 -11.14 -0.81
CA CYS A 13 15.13 -11.72 -0.72
C CYS A 13 14.96 -12.79 -1.81
N THR A 14 14.61 -14.00 -1.40
CA THR A 14 14.37 -15.12 -2.31
C THR A 14 12.88 -15.45 -2.43
N ALA A 15 12.02 -14.64 -1.83
CA ALA A 15 10.59 -14.87 -1.84
C ALA A 15 10.01 -14.73 -3.24
N GLU A 16 9.02 -15.56 -3.55
CA GLU A 16 8.33 -15.53 -4.82
C GLU A 16 7.41 -14.31 -4.90
N VAL A 17 7.39 -13.66 -6.07
CA VAL A 17 6.49 -12.54 -6.32
C VAL A 17 5.14 -13.09 -6.78
N PRO A 18 4.03 -12.83 -6.05
CA PRO A 18 2.71 -13.23 -6.51
C PRO A 18 2.37 -12.58 -7.85
N VAL A 19 1.55 -13.25 -8.65
CA VAL A 19 1.13 -12.74 -9.96
C VAL A 19 0.53 -11.34 -9.83
N VAL A 20 -0.28 -11.11 -8.80
CA VAL A 20 -0.93 -9.82 -8.57
C VAL A 20 0.06 -8.70 -8.25
N LEU A 21 1.28 -9.03 -7.82
CA LEU A 21 2.33 -8.06 -7.52
C LEU A 21 3.42 -7.98 -8.59
N GLU A 22 3.21 -8.64 -9.71
CA GLU A 22 4.18 -8.70 -10.80
C GLU A 22 4.64 -7.32 -11.26
N MET A 23 3.71 -6.37 -11.33
CA MET A 23 4.00 -4.99 -11.71
C MET A 23 4.93 -4.28 -10.73
N HIS A 24 4.87 -4.65 -9.47
CA HIS A 24 5.72 -4.06 -8.43
C HIS A 24 7.07 -4.76 -8.31
N GLY A 25 7.16 -6.01 -8.75
CA GLY A 25 8.40 -6.80 -8.65
C GLY A 25 8.78 -7.14 -7.22
N LEU A 26 7.84 -7.10 -6.29
CA LEU A 26 8.06 -7.30 -4.86
C LEU A 26 7.20 -8.45 -4.33
N CYS A 27 7.73 -9.19 -3.36
CA CYS A 27 6.91 -10.12 -2.61
C CYS A 27 5.92 -9.33 -1.73
N LEU A 28 4.91 -10.01 -1.22
CA LEU A 28 3.90 -9.35 -0.40
C LEU A 28 4.51 -8.61 0.79
N HIS A 29 5.46 -9.24 1.48
CA HIS A 29 6.10 -8.66 2.65
C HIS A 29 6.75 -7.30 2.33
N HIS A 30 7.58 -7.26 1.28
CA HIS A 30 8.27 -6.03 0.90
C HIS A 30 7.33 -5.00 0.28
N TYR A 31 6.31 -5.45 -0.43
CA TYR A 31 5.28 -4.55 -0.94
C TYR A 31 4.56 -3.82 0.21
N LEU A 32 4.12 -4.59 1.22
CA LEU A 32 3.45 -4.02 2.38
C LEU A 32 4.37 -3.10 3.18
N GLU A 33 5.62 -3.51 3.38
CA GLU A 33 6.60 -2.70 4.08
C GLU A 33 6.78 -1.33 3.40
N GLY A 34 6.94 -1.34 2.08
CA GLY A 34 7.07 -0.09 1.32
C GLY A 34 5.80 0.77 1.37
N ALA A 35 4.64 0.15 1.29
CA ALA A 35 3.36 0.87 1.35
C ALA A 35 3.15 1.51 2.72
N PHE A 36 3.43 0.77 3.79
CA PHE A 36 3.34 1.31 5.14
C PHE A 36 4.34 2.44 5.39
N HIS A 37 5.54 2.34 4.80
CA HIS A 37 6.55 3.38 4.90
C HIS A 37 6.06 4.69 4.27
N ARG A 38 5.47 4.59 3.09
CA ARG A 38 4.89 5.77 2.41
C ARG A 38 3.71 6.35 3.18
N LEU A 39 2.88 5.48 3.75
CA LEU A 39 1.76 5.92 4.58
C LEU A 39 2.26 6.67 5.81
N ALA A 40 3.30 6.14 6.48
CA ALA A 40 3.89 6.77 7.66
C ALA A 40 4.48 8.14 7.32
N ASP A 41 5.20 8.25 6.21
CA ASP A 41 5.78 9.52 5.76
C ASP A 41 4.70 10.56 5.47
N ALA A 42 3.65 10.18 4.76
CA ALA A 42 2.55 11.08 4.45
C ALA A 42 1.81 11.51 5.71
N THR A 43 1.60 10.58 6.64
CA THR A 43 0.96 10.87 7.92
C THR A 43 1.79 11.86 8.74
N GLN A 44 3.11 11.66 8.75
CA GLN A 44 4.03 12.55 9.46
C GLN A 44 4.00 13.96 8.85
N ASP A 45 4.00 14.07 7.52
CA ASP A 45 3.89 15.35 6.85
C ASP A 45 2.60 16.07 7.24
N PHE A 46 1.49 15.35 7.26
CA PHE A 46 0.21 15.92 7.66
C PHE A 46 0.24 16.41 9.11
N GLN A 47 0.76 15.58 10.02
CA GLN A 47 0.84 15.91 11.45
C GLN A 47 1.79 17.09 11.73
N SER A 48 2.79 17.27 10.89
CA SER A 48 3.76 18.36 10.99
C SER A 48 3.26 19.67 10.36
N GLY A 49 2.05 19.67 9.82
CA GLY A 49 1.47 20.84 9.15
C GLY A 49 1.98 21.04 7.74
N ARG A 50 2.69 20.07 7.18
CA ARG A 50 3.14 20.11 5.79
C ARG A 50 2.04 19.61 4.87
N ASP A 51 2.02 20.13 3.66
CA ASP A 51 1.10 19.64 2.65
C ASP A 51 1.51 18.23 2.21
N VAL A 52 0.57 17.30 2.24
CA VAL A 52 0.80 15.96 1.68
C VAL A 52 0.77 16.10 0.15
N GLU A 53 1.83 15.68 -0.51
CA GLU A 53 1.91 15.76 -1.95
C GLU A 53 0.78 14.97 -2.60
N ARG A 54 0.15 15.58 -3.60
CA ARG A 54 -0.96 14.95 -4.31
C ARG A 54 -0.55 13.61 -4.93
N GLN A 55 0.67 13.54 -5.47
CA GLN A 55 1.19 12.29 -6.04
C GLN A 55 1.27 11.18 -5.00
N SER A 56 1.68 11.53 -3.77
CA SER A 56 1.75 10.56 -2.67
C SER A 56 0.36 10.04 -2.31
N MET A 57 -0.63 10.93 -2.22
CA MET A 57 -2.00 10.52 -1.92
C MET A 57 -2.59 9.69 -3.05
N ASP A 58 -2.36 10.07 -4.30
CA ASP A 58 -2.85 9.32 -5.46
C ASP A 58 -2.25 7.91 -5.47
N TRP A 59 -0.95 7.80 -5.17
CA TRP A 59 -0.30 6.50 -5.07
C TRP A 59 -0.92 5.64 -3.97
N LEU A 60 -1.11 6.22 -2.78
CA LEU A 60 -1.71 5.50 -1.65
C LEU A 60 -3.14 5.05 -1.95
N LEU A 61 -3.94 5.90 -2.60
CA LEU A 61 -5.31 5.55 -2.98
C LEU A 61 -5.33 4.43 -4.01
N ALA A 62 -4.37 4.41 -4.93
CA ALA A 62 -4.24 3.32 -5.89
C ALA A 62 -3.93 1.99 -5.16
N GLN A 63 -3.17 2.03 -4.07
CA GLN A 63 -2.89 0.82 -3.28
C GLN A 63 -4.15 0.33 -2.56
N VAL A 64 -5.04 1.22 -2.16
CA VAL A 64 -6.32 0.83 -1.58
C VAL A 64 -7.14 0.01 -2.58
N ASP A 65 -7.27 0.50 -3.81
CA ASP A 65 -8.00 -0.22 -4.86
C ASP A 65 -7.37 -1.60 -5.12
N PHE A 66 -6.06 -1.64 -5.19
CA PHE A 66 -5.32 -2.88 -5.38
C PHE A 66 -5.57 -3.86 -4.23
N ALA A 67 -5.49 -3.39 -2.98
CA ALA A 67 -5.70 -4.23 -1.80
C ALA A 67 -7.12 -4.78 -1.76
N VAL A 68 -8.12 -3.98 -2.13
CA VAL A 68 -9.51 -4.43 -2.20
C VAL A 68 -9.65 -5.56 -3.21
N GLN A 69 -9.04 -5.43 -4.39
CA GLN A 69 -9.07 -6.47 -5.40
C GLN A 69 -8.43 -7.77 -4.90
N VAL A 70 -7.27 -7.65 -4.26
CA VAL A 70 -6.53 -8.81 -3.75
C VAL A 70 -7.33 -9.52 -2.66
N LEU A 71 -7.91 -8.76 -1.74
CA LEU A 71 -8.73 -9.35 -0.67
C LEU A 71 -10.00 -10.02 -1.19
N GLY A 72 -10.50 -9.56 -2.34
CA GLY A 72 -11.66 -10.14 -2.98
C GLY A 72 -11.38 -11.39 -3.81
N GLU A 73 -10.11 -11.70 -4.08
CA GLU A 73 -9.74 -12.88 -4.84
C GLU A 73 -9.71 -14.11 -3.94
N GLU A 74 -10.60 -15.07 -4.24
CA GLU A 74 -10.72 -16.30 -3.44
C GLU A 74 -9.49 -17.20 -3.56
N ASP A 75 -8.78 -17.10 -4.67
CA ASP A 75 -7.61 -17.94 -4.96
C ASP A 75 -6.33 -17.45 -4.28
N ALA A 76 -6.37 -16.27 -3.68
CA ALA A 76 -5.21 -15.75 -2.97
C ALA A 76 -5.03 -16.48 -1.65
N LYS A 77 -4.02 -17.35 -1.61
CA LYS A 77 -3.68 -18.11 -0.41
C LYS A 77 -2.91 -17.23 0.57
N TRP A 78 -3.60 -16.24 1.11
CA TRP A 78 -3.01 -15.31 2.04
C TRP A 78 -3.39 -15.73 3.45
N ASP A 79 -2.43 -15.75 4.35
CA ASP A 79 -2.73 -16.08 5.73
C ASP A 79 -3.44 -14.90 6.44
N ASP A 80 -3.94 -15.18 7.64
CA ASP A 80 -4.70 -14.19 8.40
C ASP A 80 -3.86 -12.96 8.75
N ASP A 81 -2.57 -13.13 9.01
CA ASP A 81 -1.66 -12.03 9.31
C ASP A 81 -1.50 -11.10 8.11
N GLN A 82 -1.33 -11.67 6.92
CA GLN A 82 -1.21 -10.90 5.69
C GLN A 82 -2.50 -10.13 5.38
N ARG A 83 -3.65 -10.76 5.57
CA ARG A 83 -4.96 -10.12 5.39
C ARG A 83 -5.14 -8.97 6.39
N SER A 84 -4.75 -9.19 7.64
CA SER A 84 -4.81 -8.16 8.68
C SER A 84 -3.97 -6.95 8.31
N LYS A 85 -2.76 -7.16 7.80
CA LYS A 85 -1.87 -6.07 7.37
C LYS A 85 -2.46 -5.29 6.21
N LEU A 86 -3.07 -5.97 5.24
CA LEU A 86 -3.75 -5.30 4.13
C LEU A 86 -4.91 -4.44 4.63
N LEU A 87 -5.69 -4.95 5.58
CA LEU A 87 -6.78 -4.19 6.18
C LEU A 87 -6.26 -2.97 6.95
N GLU A 88 -5.17 -3.12 7.69
CA GLU A 88 -4.54 -1.99 8.38
C GLU A 88 -4.10 -0.91 7.39
N LEU A 89 -3.51 -1.32 6.27
CA LEU A 89 -3.12 -0.39 5.21
C LEU A 89 -4.33 0.34 4.66
N LEU A 90 -5.41 -0.38 4.35
CA LEU A 90 -6.65 0.20 3.85
C LEU A 90 -7.20 1.25 4.81
N LEU A 91 -7.31 0.88 6.08
CA LEU A 91 -7.85 1.77 7.10
C LEU A 91 -6.96 2.99 7.32
N GLY A 92 -5.65 2.79 7.31
CA GLY A 92 -4.68 3.87 7.48
C GLY A 92 -4.75 4.89 6.36
N VAL A 93 -4.80 4.41 5.11
CA VAL A 93 -4.90 5.29 3.94
C VAL A 93 -6.24 6.02 3.92
N ALA A 94 -7.34 5.32 4.19
CA ALA A 94 -8.66 5.92 4.21
C ALA A 94 -8.75 7.02 5.28
N ASN A 95 -8.20 6.75 6.45
CA ASN A 95 -8.19 7.71 7.54
C ASN A 95 -7.37 8.95 7.20
N LEU A 96 -6.17 8.76 6.65
CA LEU A 96 -5.33 9.89 6.22
C LEU A 96 -6.03 10.71 5.14
N ASN A 97 -6.60 10.06 4.15
CA ASN A 97 -7.31 10.73 3.06
C ASN A 97 -8.45 11.60 3.60
N GLU A 98 -9.22 11.06 4.55
CA GLU A 98 -10.31 11.81 5.18
C GLU A 98 -9.78 13.03 5.93
N CYS A 99 -8.68 12.88 6.68
CA CYS A 99 -8.06 14.00 7.40
C CYS A 99 -7.56 15.08 6.44
N VAL A 100 -6.91 14.68 5.35
CA VAL A 100 -6.40 15.62 4.33
C VAL A 100 -7.55 16.37 3.68
N ARG A 101 -8.64 15.68 3.35
CA ARG A 101 -9.82 16.30 2.74
C ARG A 101 -10.47 17.32 3.68
N ARG A 102 -10.63 16.98 4.95
CA ARG A 102 -11.21 17.89 5.96
C ARG A 102 -10.33 19.12 6.14
N PHE A 103 -9.02 18.93 6.21
CA PHE A 103 -8.09 20.04 6.35
C PHE A 103 -8.17 20.98 5.15
N SER A 104 -8.19 20.43 3.93
CA SER A 104 -8.31 21.23 2.70
C SER A 104 -9.61 22.01 2.65
N ALA A 105 -10.72 21.38 3.08
CA ALA A 105 -12.03 22.05 3.12
C ALA A 105 -12.02 23.22 4.11
N MET A 106 -11.37 23.04 5.26
CA MET A 106 -11.26 24.10 6.27
C MET A 106 -10.36 25.25 5.78
N ALA A 107 -9.31 24.93 5.03
CA ALA A 107 -8.37 25.95 4.54
C ALA A 107 -8.95 26.81 3.42
N GLN A 108 -10.04 26.37 2.77
CA GLN A 108 -10.68 27.10 1.67
C GLN A 108 -11.71 28.14 2.13
N HIS A 109 -11.91 28.31 3.41
CA HIS A 109 -12.82 29.31 3.93
C HIS A 109 -12.18 30.69 4.05
#